data_7179eef02cde567c30b9e4e16c88890b
#
_entry.id   7179eef02cde567c30b9e4e16c88890b
#
_cell.length_a   1.000
_cell.length_b   1.000
_cell.length_c   1.000
_cell.angle_alpha   90.00
_cell.angle_beta   90.00
_cell.angle_gamma   90.00
#
_symmetry.space_group_name_H-M   'P 1'
#
loop_
_entity.id
_entity.type
_entity.pdbx_description
1 polymer ?
#
loop_
_entity_poly.entity_id
_entity_poly.type
_entity_poly.pdbx_seq_one_letter_code
_entity_poly.pdbx_strand_id
1 'polypeptide(L)'
;MNDAAKLSVRGVRKVFESGDGELVALDGVDLDIAEKEFVTVIGTSGCGKSTLLSIIAGLEEETEGEVMVNGEPVLAPGRDRGVVFQSYTLFPWLTAQKNVEFALQGSGAERSEVAREHLDLVGLDRFADSYPSQLSGGMRQRVAIARALSYKPQVLLMDEPFGALDAQTRQLMQELLTRVWEEHRLTVLFVTHDIDEAVFLSDRVLVMTSRPGQIKEDIEVKIDRPRTFEVFSTPEFFEYKAQLLESVREESLRAAAELEAQV
;
A
#
# COMPACT_ATOMS: atom_id res chain seq x y z
N MET A 1 -11.76 -19.83 16.12
CA MET A 1 -11.47 -20.37 14.79
C MET A 1 -10.30 -19.56 14.30
N ASN A 2 -9.17 -20.18 13.97
CA ASN A 2 -8.09 -19.46 13.28
C ASN A 2 -8.67 -19.08 11.92
N ASP A 3 -9.04 -17.82 11.73
CA ASP A 3 -9.30 -17.32 10.40
C ASP A 3 -7.97 -17.43 9.64
N ALA A 4 -7.98 -18.24 8.59
CA ALA A 4 -6.79 -18.41 7.77
C ALA A 4 -6.42 -17.04 7.20
N ALA A 5 -5.15 -16.64 7.35
CA ALA A 5 -4.67 -15.37 6.83
C ALA A 5 -4.96 -15.26 5.33
N LYS A 6 -5.46 -14.10 4.89
CA LYS A 6 -5.68 -13.79 3.48
C LYS A 6 -4.38 -13.64 2.73
N LEU A 7 -3.43 -12.95 3.36
CA LEU A 7 -2.04 -12.80 2.94
C LEU A 7 -1.15 -13.28 4.08
N SER A 8 -0.17 -14.12 3.75
CA SER A 8 0.79 -14.67 4.71
C SER A 8 2.20 -14.52 4.15
N VAL A 9 3.11 -13.99 4.94
CA VAL A 9 4.54 -13.87 4.66
C VAL A 9 5.28 -14.63 5.74
N ARG A 10 6.19 -15.51 5.37
CA ARG A 10 6.93 -16.39 6.29
C ARG A 10 8.41 -16.35 6.03
N GLY A 11 9.17 -15.86 7.00
CA GLY A 11 10.62 -15.84 7.00
C GLY A 11 11.23 -15.17 5.77
N VAL A 12 10.54 -14.19 5.18
CA VAL A 12 10.99 -13.57 3.93
C VAL A 12 12.29 -12.82 4.15
N ARG A 13 13.33 -13.24 3.42
CA ARG A 13 14.62 -12.60 3.34
C ARG A 13 14.90 -12.15 1.91
N LYS A 14 15.47 -10.95 1.76
CA LYS A 14 15.90 -10.44 0.46
C LYS A 14 17.30 -9.89 0.54
N VAL A 15 18.17 -10.45 -0.29
CA VAL A 15 19.54 -10.01 -0.49
C VAL A 15 19.70 -9.53 -1.93
N PHE A 16 20.23 -8.33 -2.12
CA PHE A 16 20.64 -7.83 -3.42
C PHE A 16 22.15 -7.93 -3.57
N GLU A 17 22.61 -8.48 -4.70
CA GLU A 17 24.00 -8.43 -5.08
C GLU A 17 24.33 -7.06 -5.70
N SER A 18 25.35 -6.38 -5.20
CA SER A 18 25.85 -5.14 -5.77
C SER A 18 27.34 -5.25 -6.02
N GLY A 19 27.89 -4.35 -6.85
CA GLY A 19 29.35 -4.32 -7.10
C GLY A 19 30.22 -4.14 -5.85
N ASP A 20 29.62 -3.62 -4.76
CA ASP A 20 30.27 -3.36 -3.47
C ASP A 20 30.02 -4.48 -2.43
N GLY A 21 29.32 -5.55 -2.78
CA GLY A 21 28.98 -6.70 -1.93
C GLY A 21 27.49 -6.99 -1.81
N GLU A 22 27.13 -7.82 -0.85
CA GLU A 22 25.73 -8.21 -0.57
C GLU A 22 25.04 -7.13 0.28
N LEU A 23 23.82 -6.78 -0.12
CA LEU A 23 22.93 -5.87 0.61
C LEU A 23 21.70 -6.63 1.11
N VAL A 24 21.62 -6.87 2.41
CA VAL A 24 20.43 -7.46 3.03
C VAL A 24 19.36 -6.36 3.17
N ALA A 25 18.33 -6.44 2.36
CA ALA A 25 17.22 -5.49 2.39
C ALA A 25 16.13 -5.91 3.40
N LEU A 26 15.80 -7.20 3.45
CA LEU A 26 14.87 -7.81 4.39
C LEU A 26 15.52 -9.03 5.03
N ASP A 27 15.23 -9.26 6.32
CA ASP A 27 15.85 -10.35 7.07
C ASP A 27 14.82 -11.04 8.00
N GLY A 28 14.16 -12.09 7.49
CA GLY A 28 13.21 -12.89 8.25
C GLY A 28 11.91 -12.14 8.58
N VAL A 29 11.25 -11.57 7.57
CA VAL A 29 9.97 -10.89 7.74
C VAL A 29 8.84 -11.90 7.85
N ASP A 30 8.07 -11.81 8.94
CA ASP A 30 6.84 -12.57 9.18
C ASP A 30 5.68 -11.61 9.36
N LEU A 31 4.58 -11.82 8.61
CA LEU A 31 3.32 -11.09 8.82
C LEU A 31 2.13 -11.89 8.30
N ASP A 32 0.98 -11.65 8.92
CA ASP A 32 -0.33 -12.13 8.47
C ASP A 32 -1.30 -10.97 8.33
N ILE A 33 -2.11 -10.99 7.27
CA ILE A 33 -3.22 -10.06 7.08
C ILE A 33 -4.50 -10.88 6.96
N ALA A 34 -5.47 -10.60 7.81
CA ALA A 34 -6.76 -11.24 7.78
C ALA A 34 -7.61 -10.76 6.58
N GLU A 35 -8.64 -11.51 6.22
CA GLU A 35 -9.58 -11.05 5.20
C GLU A 35 -10.27 -9.75 5.63
N LYS A 36 -10.33 -8.78 4.72
CA LYS A 36 -10.95 -7.45 4.94
C LYS A 36 -10.22 -6.56 5.96
N GLU A 37 -9.01 -6.88 6.31
CA GLU A 37 -8.18 -6.08 7.19
C GLU A 37 -7.40 -5.01 6.40
N PHE A 38 -7.28 -3.83 6.99
CA PHE A 38 -6.42 -2.76 6.47
C PHE A 38 -5.16 -2.69 7.33
N VAL A 39 -4.04 -3.15 6.79
CA VAL A 39 -2.74 -3.14 7.47
C VAL A 39 -1.81 -2.12 6.82
N THR A 40 -1.18 -1.28 7.62
CA THR A 40 -0.17 -0.34 7.14
C THR A 40 1.22 -0.73 7.64
N VAL A 41 2.21 -0.65 6.76
CA VAL A 41 3.62 -0.78 7.09
C VAL A 41 4.27 0.61 7.08
N ILE A 42 4.86 0.99 8.20
CA ILE A 42 5.65 2.23 8.32
C ILE A 42 7.10 1.93 8.68
N GLY A 43 7.97 2.89 8.45
CA GLY A 43 9.39 2.80 8.80
C GLY A 43 10.21 3.86 8.05
N THR A 44 11.49 3.93 8.37
CA THR A 44 12.42 4.88 7.78
C THR A 44 12.59 4.68 6.27
N SER A 45 13.05 5.72 5.56
CA SER A 45 13.36 5.58 4.14
C SER A 45 14.45 4.54 3.92
N GLY A 46 14.25 3.64 2.94
CA GLY A 46 15.22 2.59 2.61
C GLY A 46 15.22 1.37 3.55
N CYS A 47 14.26 1.24 4.48
CA CYS A 47 14.16 0.08 5.37
C CYS A 47 13.60 -1.21 4.72
N GLY A 48 13.18 -1.16 3.44
CA GLY A 48 12.72 -2.36 2.72
C GLY A 48 11.21 -2.44 2.48
N LYS A 49 10.39 -1.44 2.84
CA LYS A 49 8.92 -1.45 2.66
C LYS A 49 8.48 -1.74 1.22
N SER A 50 9.00 -0.99 0.26
CA SER A 50 8.68 -1.19 -1.16
C SER A 50 9.23 -2.51 -1.69
N THR A 51 10.35 -3.01 -1.15
CA THR A 51 10.88 -4.33 -1.47
C THR A 51 9.93 -5.42 -0.99
N LEU A 52 9.46 -5.34 0.26
CA LEU A 52 8.46 -6.26 0.80
C LEU A 52 7.18 -6.25 -0.03
N LEU A 53 6.67 -5.07 -0.36
CA LEU A 53 5.47 -4.94 -1.20
C LEU A 53 5.70 -5.53 -2.59
N SER A 54 6.87 -5.33 -3.20
CA SER A 54 7.21 -5.88 -4.52
C SER A 54 7.28 -7.40 -4.52
N ILE A 55 7.81 -8.00 -3.45
CA ILE A 55 7.83 -9.46 -3.27
C ILE A 55 6.39 -9.98 -3.14
N ILE A 56 5.57 -9.36 -2.30
CA ILE A 56 4.15 -9.74 -2.15
C ILE A 56 3.38 -9.59 -3.47
N ALA A 57 3.72 -8.58 -4.28
CA ALA A 57 3.13 -8.41 -5.60
C ALA A 57 3.58 -9.47 -6.63
N GLY A 58 4.63 -10.23 -6.34
CA GLY A 58 5.29 -11.16 -7.26
C GLY A 58 6.11 -10.46 -8.34
N LEU A 59 6.51 -9.20 -8.10
CA LEU A 59 7.35 -8.39 -9.00
C LEU A 59 8.84 -8.54 -8.71
N GLU A 60 9.16 -9.01 -7.51
CA GLU A 60 10.51 -9.29 -7.04
C GLU A 60 10.48 -10.65 -6.36
N GLU A 61 11.51 -11.45 -6.53
CA GLU A 61 11.65 -12.79 -5.94
C GLU A 61 12.36 -12.66 -4.58
N GLU A 62 11.88 -13.36 -3.57
CA GLU A 62 12.57 -13.49 -2.28
C GLU A 62 13.83 -14.34 -2.43
N THR A 63 14.84 -14.10 -1.56
CA THR A 63 16.02 -14.96 -1.48
C THR A 63 15.74 -16.21 -0.63
N GLU A 64 14.95 -16.04 0.44
CA GLU A 64 14.50 -17.11 1.33
C GLU A 64 13.09 -16.78 1.85
N GLY A 65 12.36 -17.79 2.30
CA GLY A 65 11.01 -17.66 2.82
C GLY A 65 9.94 -17.91 1.78
N GLU A 66 8.72 -17.50 2.06
CA GLU A 66 7.58 -17.66 1.16
C GLU A 66 6.50 -16.60 1.40
N VAL A 67 5.75 -16.31 0.34
CA VAL A 67 4.55 -15.48 0.39
C VAL A 67 3.36 -16.27 -0.15
N MET A 68 2.23 -16.23 0.56
CA MET A 68 1.00 -16.91 0.16
C MET A 68 -0.20 -15.95 0.18
N VAL A 69 -1.06 -16.08 -0.81
CA VAL A 69 -2.39 -15.43 -0.86
C VAL A 69 -3.45 -16.51 -0.93
N ASN A 70 -4.38 -16.54 0.02
CA ASN A 70 -5.36 -17.62 0.20
C ASN A 70 -4.74 -19.03 0.29
N GLY A 71 -3.55 -19.16 0.85
CA GLY A 71 -2.83 -20.43 0.93
C GLY A 71 -2.17 -20.89 -0.37
N GLU A 72 -2.21 -20.07 -1.43
CA GLU A 72 -1.52 -20.33 -2.68
C GLU A 72 -0.22 -19.51 -2.76
N PRO A 73 0.91 -20.10 -3.15
CA PRO A 73 2.20 -19.41 -3.21
C PRO A 73 2.21 -18.33 -4.29
N VAL A 74 2.83 -17.21 -3.98
CA VAL A 74 3.06 -16.10 -4.92
C VAL A 74 4.34 -16.36 -5.69
N LEU A 75 4.24 -16.78 -6.94
CA LEU A 75 5.40 -17.09 -7.80
C LEU A 75 5.61 -16.05 -8.91
N ALA A 76 4.61 -15.21 -9.18
CA ALA A 76 4.66 -14.20 -10.24
C ALA A 76 3.54 -13.17 -10.02
N PRO A 77 3.54 -12.04 -10.74
CA PRO A 77 2.42 -11.09 -10.74
C PRO A 77 1.10 -11.77 -11.11
N GLY A 78 0.04 -11.49 -10.36
CA GLY A 78 -1.28 -12.11 -10.52
C GLY A 78 -2.42 -11.10 -10.44
N ARG A 79 -3.60 -11.48 -10.97
CA ARG A 79 -4.82 -10.66 -10.89
C ARG A 79 -5.49 -10.68 -9.52
N ASP A 80 -5.08 -11.59 -8.68
CA ASP A 80 -5.49 -11.71 -7.27
C ASP A 80 -4.92 -10.58 -6.41
N ARG A 81 -3.90 -9.87 -6.91
CA ARG A 81 -3.26 -8.72 -6.26
C ARG A 81 -3.36 -7.46 -7.11
N GLY A 82 -3.98 -6.42 -6.56
CA GLY A 82 -3.99 -5.08 -7.14
C GLY A 82 -2.82 -4.28 -6.63
N VAL A 83 -2.08 -3.60 -7.51
CA VAL A 83 -0.95 -2.76 -7.10
C VAL A 83 -1.18 -1.32 -7.50
N VAL A 84 -1.02 -0.41 -6.52
CA VAL A 84 -0.99 1.04 -6.72
C VAL A 84 0.39 1.54 -6.30
N PHE A 85 1.18 1.98 -7.27
CA PHE A 85 2.54 2.48 -7.05
C PHE A 85 2.57 3.96 -6.67
N GLN A 86 3.65 4.41 -6.06
CA GLN A 86 3.94 5.81 -5.74
C GLN A 86 3.90 6.69 -7.01
N SER A 87 4.49 6.23 -8.11
CA SER A 87 4.31 6.82 -9.42
C SER A 87 3.06 6.23 -10.06
N TYR A 88 2.12 7.03 -10.47
CA TYR A 88 0.77 6.63 -10.92
C TYR A 88 0.74 5.54 -12.01
N THR A 89 1.85 5.28 -12.70
CA THR A 89 2.04 4.25 -13.75
C THR A 89 0.91 4.20 -14.79
N LEU A 90 0.30 5.35 -15.09
CA LEU A 90 -0.70 5.47 -16.14
C LEU A 90 -0.02 5.52 -17.50
N PHE A 91 -0.63 4.85 -18.48
CA PHE A 91 -0.20 4.93 -19.86
C PHE A 91 -0.53 6.32 -20.42
N PRO A 92 0.45 7.17 -20.77
CA PRO A 92 0.22 8.56 -21.13
C PRO A 92 -0.52 8.74 -22.47
N TRP A 93 -0.53 7.71 -23.31
CA TRP A 93 -1.25 7.67 -24.60
C TRP A 93 -2.67 7.11 -24.51
N LEU A 94 -3.11 6.68 -23.32
CA LEU A 94 -4.47 6.20 -23.06
C LEU A 94 -5.24 7.23 -22.23
N THR A 95 -6.55 7.37 -22.50
CA THR A 95 -7.44 8.18 -21.65
C THR A 95 -7.61 7.54 -20.27
N ALA A 96 -8.22 8.24 -19.30
CA ALA A 96 -8.52 7.71 -17.99
C ALA A 96 -9.30 6.40 -18.09
N GLN A 97 -10.39 6.37 -18.87
CA GLN A 97 -11.19 5.18 -19.11
C GLN A 97 -10.36 4.05 -19.74
N LYS A 98 -9.56 4.35 -20.76
CA LYS A 98 -8.72 3.34 -21.42
C LYS A 98 -7.60 2.78 -20.52
N ASN A 99 -7.10 3.57 -19.57
CA ASN A 99 -6.19 3.09 -18.53
C ASN A 99 -6.85 2.06 -17.63
N VAL A 100 -8.12 2.24 -17.25
CA VAL A 100 -8.88 1.26 -16.46
C VAL A 100 -9.23 0.04 -17.32
N GLU A 101 -9.74 0.24 -18.53
CA GLU A 101 -10.09 -0.85 -19.47
C GLU A 101 -8.90 -1.78 -19.77
N PHE A 102 -7.66 -1.25 -19.73
CA PHE A 102 -6.45 -2.03 -20.00
C PHE A 102 -6.27 -3.19 -19.02
N ALA A 103 -6.69 -3.01 -17.78
CA ALA A 103 -6.60 -4.04 -16.73
C ALA A 103 -7.71 -5.11 -16.84
N LEU A 104 -8.73 -4.90 -17.69
CA LEU A 104 -9.92 -5.73 -17.75
C LEU A 104 -9.86 -6.79 -18.85
N GLN A 105 -10.55 -7.91 -18.62
CA GLN A 105 -10.83 -8.93 -19.61
C GLN A 105 -12.30 -8.80 -20.08
N GLY A 106 -12.64 -9.43 -21.20
CA GLY A 106 -14.00 -9.41 -21.76
C GLY A 106 -14.11 -8.58 -23.04
N SER A 107 -15.35 -8.39 -23.48
CA SER A 107 -15.66 -7.59 -24.67
C SER A 107 -15.38 -6.10 -24.47
N GLY A 108 -15.28 -5.35 -25.57
CA GLY A 108 -15.06 -3.90 -25.48
C GLY A 108 -16.17 -3.15 -24.74
N ALA A 109 -17.43 -3.59 -24.89
CA ALA A 109 -18.58 -2.99 -24.22
C ALA A 109 -18.55 -3.25 -22.70
N GLU A 110 -18.33 -4.49 -22.28
CA GLU A 110 -18.23 -4.87 -20.87
C GLU A 110 -17.10 -4.14 -20.17
N ARG A 111 -15.91 -4.08 -20.79
CA ARG A 111 -14.77 -3.33 -20.23
C ARG A 111 -15.06 -1.84 -20.08
N SER A 112 -15.76 -1.27 -21.06
CA SER A 112 -16.13 0.15 -21.03
C SER A 112 -17.10 0.47 -19.90
N GLU A 113 -18.09 -0.40 -19.68
CA GLU A 113 -19.05 -0.27 -18.59
C GLU A 113 -18.35 -0.35 -17.21
N VAL A 114 -17.59 -1.42 -16.97
CA VAL A 114 -16.83 -1.60 -15.71
C VAL A 114 -15.85 -0.45 -15.46
N ALA A 115 -15.18 0.04 -16.52
CA ALA A 115 -14.25 1.14 -16.37
C ALA A 115 -14.95 2.43 -15.96
N ARG A 116 -16.13 2.73 -16.49
CA ARG A 116 -16.94 3.89 -16.10
C ARG A 116 -17.45 3.81 -14.68
N GLU A 117 -17.95 2.64 -14.26
CA GLU A 117 -18.37 2.40 -12.89
C GLU A 117 -17.24 2.70 -11.90
N HIS A 118 -16.01 2.24 -12.19
CA HIS A 118 -14.86 2.47 -11.30
C HIS A 118 -14.34 3.90 -11.36
N LEU A 119 -14.49 4.60 -12.49
CA LEU A 119 -14.20 6.04 -12.56
C LEU A 119 -15.24 6.86 -11.78
N ASP A 120 -16.50 6.47 -11.81
CA ASP A 120 -17.57 7.11 -11.01
C ASP A 120 -17.32 6.90 -9.52
N LEU A 121 -16.97 5.68 -9.09
CA LEU A 121 -16.58 5.35 -7.72
C LEU A 121 -15.52 6.30 -7.15
N VAL A 122 -14.56 6.70 -7.98
CA VAL A 122 -13.50 7.65 -7.59
C VAL A 122 -13.82 9.11 -7.96
N GLY A 123 -15.03 9.41 -8.44
CA GLY A 123 -15.52 10.74 -8.78
C GLY A 123 -14.88 11.33 -10.05
N LEU A 124 -14.54 10.50 -11.02
CA LEU A 124 -13.87 10.89 -12.28
C LEU A 124 -14.65 10.54 -13.56
N ASP A 125 -15.94 10.21 -13.49
CA ASP A 125 -16.74 9.88 -14.68
C ASP A 125 -16.64 10.98 -15.76
N ARG A 126 -16.73 12.25 -15.35
CA ARG A 126 -16.64 13.41 -16.27
C ARG A 126 -15.27 13.57 -16.96
N PHE A 127 -14.24 12.90 -16.46
CA PHE A 127 -12.87 12.94 -16.97
C PHE A 127 -12.47 11.64 -17.67
N ALA A 128 -13.42 10.76 -17.97
CA ALA A 128 -13.19 9.47 -18.59
C ALA A 128 -12.36 9.56 -19.90
N ASP A 129 -12.62 10.58 -20.69
CA ASP A 129 -11.95 10.81 -21.98
C ASP A 129 -10.67 11.68 -21.88
N SER A 130 -10.28 12.11 -20.67
CA SER A 130 -9.08 12.92 -20.46
C SER A 130 -7.81 12.05 -20.44
N TYR A 131 -6.75 12.56 -21.02
CA TYR A 131 -5.42 11.95 -20.95
C TYR A 131 -4.72 12.29 -19.63
N PRO A 132 -3.76 11.46 -19.15
CA PRO A 132 -3.03 11.72 -17.92
C PRO A 132 -2.38 13.11 -17.82
N SER A 133 -1.93 13.68 -18.95
CA SER A 133 -1.36 15.03 -19.01
C SER A 133 -2.37 16.15 -18.69
N GLN A 134 -3.66 15.87 -18.81
CA GLN A 134 -4.76 16.79 -18.56
C GLN A 134 -5.33 16.67 -17.13
N LEU A 135 -4.84 15.71 -16.36
CA LEU A 135 -5.30 15.39 -15.02
C LEU A 135 -4.34 15.95 -13.96
N SER A 136 -4.88 16.40 -12.82
CA SER A 136 -4.07 16.73 -11.64
C SER A 136 -3.40 15.48 -11.05
N GLY A 137 -2.45 15.67 -10.13
CA GLY A 137 -1.81 14.55 -9.42
C GLY A 137 -2.81 13.64 -8.72
N GLY A 138 -3.73 14.23 -7.94
CA GLY A 138 -4.79 13.47 -7.26
C GLY A 138 -5.77 12.78 -8.22
N MET A 139 -6.08 13.39 -9.37
CA MET A 139 -6.91 12.73 -10.38
C MET A 139 -6.20 11.53 -11.01
N ARG A 140 -4.91 11.65 -11.32
CA ARG A 140 -4.11 10.51 -11.81
C ARG A 140 -4.07 9.37 -10.79
N GLN A 141 -3.92 9.71 -9.50
CA GLN A 141 -3.96 8.72 -8.43
C GLN A 141 -5.32 8.00 -8.36
N ARG A 142 -6.42 8.74 -8.46
CA ARG A 142 -7.77 8.14 -8.49
C ARG A 142 -7.93 7.18 -9.69
N VAL A 143 -7.43 7.53 -10.86
CA VAL A 143 -7.44 6.62 -12.03
C VAL A 143 -6.62 5.36 -11.75
N ALA A 144 -5.45 5.47 -11.11
CA ALA A 144 -4.63 4.32 -10.75
C ALA A 144 -5.34 3.40 -9.75
N ILE A 145 -6.02 3.97 -8.75
CA ILE A 145 -6.85 3.21 -7.79
C ILE A 145 -8.03 2.54 -8.51
N ALA A 146 -8.78 3.28 -9.34
CA ALA A 146 -9.89 2.72 -10.13
C ALA A 146 -9.42 1.55 -11.01
N ARG A 147 -8.25 1.67 -11.64
CA ARG A 147 -7.64 0.60 -12.43
C ARG A 147 -7.32 -0.63 -11.57
N ALA A 148 -6.72 -0.42 -10.40
CA ALA A 148 -6.37 -1.54 -9.51
C ALA A 148 -7.60 -2.24 -8.93
N LEU A 149 -8.70 -1.52 -8.70
CA LEU A 149 -9.95 -2.09 -8.18
C LEU A 149 -10.78 -2.79 -9.25
N SER A 150 -10.70 -2.36 -10.51
CA SER A 150 -11.61 -2.77 -11.59
C SER A 150 -11.61 -4.27 -11.88
N TYR A 151 -10.53 -4.97 -11.64
CA TYR A 151 -10.46 -6.43 -11.80
C TYR A 151 -10.69 -7.22 -10.51
N LYS A 152 -11.18 -6.56 -9.45
CA LYS A 152 -11.60 -7.13 -8.16
C LYS A 152 -10.51 -8.00 -7.53
N PRO A 153 -9.35 -7.41 -7.21
CA PRO A 153 -8.26 -8.15 -6.59
C PRO A 153 -8.67 -8.64 -5.20
N GLN A 154 -8.03 -9.71 -4.74
CA GLN A 154 -8.24 -10.25 -3.40
C GLN A 154 -7.46 -9.48 -2.33
N VAL A 155 -6.31 -8.92 -2.71
CA VAL A 155 -5.46 -8.06 -1.89
C VAL A 155 -5.09 -6.82 -2.68
N LEU A 156 -5.22 -5.65 -2.08
CA LEU A 156 -4.79 -4.38 -2.64
C LEU A 156 -3.48 -3.94 -1.97
N LEU A 157 -2.44 -3.79 -2.76
CA LEU A 157 -1.10 -3.38 -2.35
C LEU A 157 -0.89 -1.92 -2.77
N MET A 158 -0.52 -1.05 -1.83
CA MET A 158 -0.36 0.37 -2.10
C MET A 158 0.99 0.87 -1.57
N ASP A 159 1.86 1.34 -2.47
CA ASP A 159 3.19 1.85 -2.14
C ASP A 159 3.20 3.37 -2.15
N GLU A 160 3.21 3.99 -0.98
CA GLU A 160 3.22 5.45 -0.75
C GLU A 160 2.27 6.23 -1.70
N PRO A 161 1.00 5.82 -1.86
CA PRO A 161 0.14 6.32 -2.92
C PRO A 161 -0.17 7.81 -2.81
N PHE A 162 0.03 8.42 -1.65
CA PHE A 162 -0.29 9.83 -1.42
C PHE A 162 0.95 10.72 -1.24
N GLY A 163 2.16 10.15 -1.32
CA GLY A 163 3.41 10.87 -1.06
C GLY A 163 3.65 12.09 -1.94
N ALA A 164 3.18 12.06 -3.21
CA ALA A 164 3.35 13.15 -4.16
C ALA A 164 2.20 14.20 -4.16
N LEU A 165 1.22 14.07 -3.25
CA LEU A 165 0.05 14.94 -3.20
C LEU A 165 0.24 16.08 -2.19
N ASP A 166 -0.32 17.26 -2.53
CA ASP A 166 -0.47 18.34 -1.54
C ASP A 166 -1.42 17.93 -0.40
N ALA A 167 -1.36 18.65 0.72
CA ALA A 167 -2.07 18.29 1.94
C ALA A 167 -3.60 18.17 1.76
N GLN A 168 -4.23 19.09 1.00
CA GLN A 168 -5.68 19.06 0.80
C GLN A 168 -6.10 17.88 -0.10
N THR A 169 -5.37 17.68 -1.20
CA THR A 169 -5.61 16.54 -2.10
C THR A 169 -5.38 15.22 -1.39
N ARG A 170 -4.33 15.11 -0.57
CA ARG A 170 -4.05 13.92 0.25
C ARG A 170 -5.21 13.60 1.17
N GLN A 171 -5.72 14.59 1.88
CA GLN A 171 -6.88 14.47 2.76
C GLN A 171 -8.10 13.89 2.03
N LEU A 172 -8.46 14.46 0.87
CA LEU A 172 -9.57 13.97 0.05
C LEU A 172 -9.35 12.53 -0.43
N MET A 173 -8.09 12.15 -0.69
CA MET A 173 -7.75 10.78 -1.11
C MET A 173 -7.85 9.77 0.03
N GLN A 174 -7.48 10.16 1.25
CA GLN A 174 -7.65 9.33 2.45
C GLN A 174 -9.14 9.07 2.73
N GLU A 175 -9.98 10.10 2.68
CA GLU A 175 -11.44 9.95 2.81
C GLU A 175 -12.03 9.05 1.72
N LEU A 176 -11.60 9.24 0.47
CA LEU A 176 -12.03 8.39 -0.64
C LEU A 176 -11.66 6.94 -0.39
N LEU A 177 -10.40 6.67 -0.02
CA LEU A 177 -9.91 5.31 0.22
C LEU A 177 -10.65 4.64 1.39
N THR A 178 -10.89 5.37 2.49
CA THR A 178 -11.66 4.88 3.63
C THR A 178 -13.07 4.47 3.20
N ARG A 179 -13.78 5.34 2.46
CA ARG A 179 -15.13 5.04 1.95
C ARG A 179 -15.13 3.82 1.02
N VAL A 180 -14.22 3.76 0.06
CA VAL A 180 -14.10 2.62 -0.86
C VAL A 180 -13.79 1.33 -0.09
N TRP A 181 -12.90 1.39 0.90
CA TRP A 181 -12.58 0.24 1.72
C TRP A 181 -13.79 -0.23 2.55
N GLU A 182 -14.53 0.68 3.18
CA GLU A 182 -15.73 0.35 3.97
C GLU A 182 -16.83 -0.28 3.12
N GLU A 183 -17.01 0.21 1.89
CA GLU A 183 -18.03 -0.29 0.97
C GLU A 183 -17.67 -1.67 0.40
N HIS A 184 -16.41 -1.86 0.01
CA HIS A 184 -15.97 -3.08 -0.67
C HIS A 184 -15.29 -4.09 0.24
N ARG A 185 -14.96 -3.72 1.48
CA ARG A 185 -14.29 -4.56 2.48
C ARG A 185 -13.06 -5.28 1.90
N LEU A 186 -12.16 -4.48 1.34
CA LEU A 186 -10.93 -4.97 0.72
C LEU A 186 -9.92 -5.43 1.78
N THR A 187 -9.08 -6.41 1.45
CA THR A 187 -7.86 -6.69 2.21
C THR A 187 -6.77 -5.78 1.66
N VAL A 188 -6.14 -4.96 2.50
CA VAL A 188 -5.20 -3.92 2.07
C VAL A 188 -3.88 -4.04 2.82
N LEU A 189 -2.77 -4.01 2.07
CA LEU A 189 -1.45 -3.69 2.59
C LEU A 189 -1.03 -2.33 2.05
N PHE A 190 -0.87 -1.39 2.94
CA PHE A 190 -0.55 0.01 2.63
C PHE A 190 0.85 0.34 3.15
N VAL A 191 1.70 0.91 2.32
CA VAL A 191 3.03 1.38 2.71
C VAL A 191 3.04 2.89 2.74
N THR A 192 3.49 3.49 3.83
CA THR A 192 3.67 4.93 3.96
C THR A 192 4.80 5.26 4.93
N HIS A 193 5.29 6.48 4.89
CA HIS A 193 6.13 7.08 5.92
C HIS A 193 5.37 8.10 6.78
N ASP A 194 4.09 8.34 6.49
CA ASP A 194 3.22 9.28 7.20
C ASP A 194 2.45 8.55 8.31
N ILE A 195 2.76 8.92 9.57
CA ILE A 195 2.15 8.31 10.75
C ILE A 195 0.66 8.64 10.85
N ASP A 196 0.26 9.84 10.43
CA ASP A 196 -1.13 10.26 10.48
C ASP A 196 -1.96 9.41 9.50
N GLU A 197 -1.44 9.12 8.31
CA GLU A 197 -2.07 8.18 7.37
C GLU A 197 -2.20 6.78 7.97
N ALA A 198 -1.13 6.29 8.60
CA ALA A 198 -1.13 4.96 9.19
C ALA A 198 -2.20 4.80 10.26
N VAL A 199 -2.31 5.73 11.20
CA VAL A 199 -3.33 5.69 12.25
C VAL A 199 -4.73 5.88 11.68
N PHE A 200 -4.91 6.81 10.74
CA PHE A 200 -6.23 7.13 10.18
C PHE A 200 -6.83 5.97 9.37
N LEU A 201 -6.02 5.29 8.57
CA LEU A 201 -6.52 4.30 7.61
C LEU A 201 -6.61 2.88 8.17
N SER A 202 -5.75 2.51 9.13
CA SER A 202 -5.44 1.10 9.39
C SER A 202 -6.18 0.50 10.58
N ASP A 203 -6.43 -0.79 10.51
CA ASP A 203 -6.83 -1.61 11.66
C ASP A 203 -5.58 -2.06 12.44
N ARG A 204 -4.45 -2.23 11.76
CA ARG A 204 -3.13 -2.51 12.34
C ARG A 204 -2.02 -1.75 11.65
N VAL A 205 -1.01 -1.37 12.41
CA VAL A 205 0.20 -0.71 11.92
C VAL A 205 1.42 -1.54 12.30
N LEU A 206 2.19 -1.94 11.27
CA LEU A 206 3.44 -2.65 11.41
C LEU A 206 4.59 -1.65 11.30
N VAL A 207 5.45 -1.60 12.30
CA VAL A 207 6.66 -0.75 12.28
C VAL A 207 7.83 -1.61 11.84
N MET A 208 8.54 -1.20 10.79
CA MET A 208 9.75 -1.88 10.34
C MET A 208 11.00 -1.25 10.97
N THR A 209 11.98 -2.12 11.27
CA THR A 209 13.34 -1.69 11.65
C THR A 209 14.02 -0.94 10.50
N SER A 210 15.06 -0.18 10.82
CA SER A 210 16.06 0.25 9.84
C SER A 210 16.70 -1.00 9.18
N ARG A 211 17.49 -0.79 8.11
CA ARG A 211 18.08 -1.90 7.35
C ARG A 211 18.98 -2.80 8.21
N PRO A 212 18.86 -4.14 8.15
CA PRO A 212 17.88 -4.91 7.39
C PRO A 212 16.46 -4.77 7.95
N GLY A 213 15.47 -4.73 7.04
CA GLY A 213 14.07 -4.59 7.41
C GLY A 213 13.51 -5.85 8.07
N GLN A 214 12.96 -5.69 9.27
CA GLN A 214 12.23 -6.70 10.03
C GLN A 214 10.97 -6.03 10.61
N ILE A 215 9.97 -6.80 11.03
CA ILE A 215 8.85 -6.24 11.78
C ILE A 215 9.28 -6.06 13.23
N LYS A 216 9.33 -4.80 13.67
CA LYS A 216 9.68 -4.42 15.05
C LYS A 216 8.47 -4.48 15.97
N GLU A 217 7.38 -3.90 15.53
CA GLU A 217 6.13 -3.80 16.30
C GLU A 217 4.93 -4.06 15.41
N ASP A 218 3.88 -4.60 16.01
CA ASP A 218 2.57 -4.84 15.42
C ASP A 218 1.51 -4.23 16.35
N ILE A 219 0.93 -3.09 15.94
CA ILE A 219 0.08 -2.26 16.78
C ILE A 219 -1.34 -2.28 16.23
N GLU A 220 -2.27 -2.81 17.02
CA GLU A 220 -3.71 -2.78 16.72
C GLU A 220 -4.27 -1.37 16.99
N VAL A 221 -4.93 -0.75 16.01
CA VAL A 221 -5.53 0.59 16.10
C VAL A 221 -7.02 0.45 16.41
N LYS A 222 -7.38 0.61 17.68
CA LYS A 222 -8.76 0.44 18.22
C LYS A 222 -9.56 1.75 18.17
N ILE A 223 -9.48 2.48 17.07
CA ILE A 223 -10.31 3.64 16.80
C ILE A 223 -11.50 3.18 15.97
N ASP A 224 -12.71 3.47 16.44
CA ASP A 224 -13.95 3.06 15.78
C ASP A 224 -14.06 3.57 14.35
N ARG A 225 -14.78 2.84 13.50
CA ARG A 225 -15.12 3.22 12.13
C ARG A 225 -16.62 3.57 12.03
N PRO A 226 -17.07 4.44 11.12
CA PRO A 226 -16.28 5.14 10.10
C PRO A 226 -15.40 6.24 10.71
N ARG A 227 -14.15 6.34 10.24
CA ARG A 227 -13.26 7.41 10.67
C ARG A 227 -13.43 8.63 9.79
N THR A 228 -13.67 9.75 10.42
CA THR A 228 -13.74 11.08 9.79
C THR A 228 -12.54 11.92 10.23
N PHE A 229 -12.33 13.07 9.61
CA PHE A 229 -11.24 13.98 9.99
C PHE A 229 -11.28 14.47 11.44
N GLU A 230 -12.43 14.36 12.10
CA GLU A 230 -12.56 14.68 13.53
C GLU A 230 -11.66 13.79 14.40
N VAL A 231 -11.38 12.56 13.94
CA VAL A 231 -10.49 11.59 14.61
C VAL A 231 -9.11 12.19 14.88
N PHE A 232 -8.57 13.03 13.97
CA PHE A 232 -7.25 13.67 14.14
C PHE A 232 -7.16 14.57 15.38
N SER A 233 -8.30 14.95 15.98
CA SER A 233 -8.37 15.81 17.16
C SER A 233 -8.69 15.04 18.44
N THR A 234 -8.78 13.71 18.38
CA THR A 234 -9.12 12.87 19.53
C THR A 234 -7.88 12.47 20.34
N PRO A 235 -8.02 12.30 21.67
CA PRO A 235 -6.92 11.82 22.51
C PRO A 235 -6.36 10.46 22.05
N GLU A 236 -7.24 9.54 21.66
CA GLU A 236 -6.89 8.19 21.20
C GLU A 236 -5.99 8.24 19.97
N PHE A 237 -6.28 9.14 19.02
CA PHE A 237 -5.43 9.33 17.84
C PHE A 237 -4.03 9.81 18.24
N PHE A 238 -3.95 10.77 19.17
CA PHE A 238 -2.67 11.29 19.65
C PHE A 238 -1.85 10.24 20.40
N GLU A 239 -2.48 9.32 21.12
CA GLU A 239 -1.78 8.22 21.81
C GLU A 239 -1.11 7.30 20.80
N TYR A 240 -1.83 6.82 19.77
CA TYR A 240 -1.26 6.00 18.70
C TYR A 240 -0.17 6.74 17.93
N LYS A 241 -0.41 8.01 17.60
CA LYS A 241 0.58 8.84 16.92
C LYS A 241 1.87 8.99 17.73
N ALA A 242 1.77 9.22 19.03
CA ALA A 242 2.93 9.35 19.92
C ALA A 242 3.72 8.04 20.00
N GLN A 243 3.03 6.90 20.16
CA GLN A 243 3.65 5.57 20.20
C GLN A 243 4.41 5.29 18.90
N LEU A 244 3.76 5.45 17.74
CA LEU A 244 4.37 5.21 16.44
C LEU A 244 5.55 6.15 16.15
N LEU A 245 5.41 7.44 16.55
CA LEU A 245 6.47 8.43 16.38
C LEU A 245 7.73 8.05 17.18
N GLU A 246 7.55 7.58 18.42
CA GLU A 246 8.67 7.12 19.26
C GLU A 246 9.36 5.92 18.62
N SER A 247 8.60 4.91 18.21
CA SER A 247 9.14 3.69 17.58
C SER A 247 9.91 4.00 16.28
N VAL A 248 9.37 4.84 15.40
CA VAL A 248 10.05 5.24 14.15
C VAL A 248 11.27 6.10 14.43
N ARG A 249 11.22 6.98 15.44
CA ARG A 249 12.35 7.82 15.85
C ARG A 249 13.54 6.99 16.34
N GLU A 250 13.29 5.95 17.14
CA GLU A 250 14.35 5.02 17.57
C GLU A 250 15.07 4.40 16.37
N GLU A 251 14.33 3.95 15.37
CA GLU A 251 14.90 3.37 14.15
C GLU A 251 15.67 4.42 13.31
N SER A 252 15.18 5.66 13.28
CA SER A 252 15.89 6.74 12.59
C SER A 252 17.23 7.07 13.25
N LEU A 253 17.27 7.08 14.59
CA LEU A 253 18.51 7.31 15.34
C LEU A 253 19.50 6.14 15.16
N ARG A 254 18.99 4.91 15.13
CA ARG A 254 19.80 3.71 14.89
C ARG A 254 20.42 3.75 13.49
N ALA A 255 19.62 4.05 12.45
CA ALA A 255 20.11 4.19 11.08
C ALA A 255 21.19 5.29 10.95
N ALA A 256 21.02 6.42 11.65
CA ALA A 256 22.02 7.50 11.65
C ALA A 256 23.34 7.07 12.30
N ALA A 257 23.28 6.39 13.44
CA ALA A 257 24.46 5.89 14.14
C ALA A 257 25.23 4.83 13.32
N GLU A 258 24.52 3.97 12.58
CA GLU A 258 25.14 2.97 11.69
C GLU A 258 25.88 3.63 10.51
N LEU A 259 25.32 4.72 9.95
CA LEU A 259 25.97 5.48 8.88
C LEU A 259 27.24 6.18 9.37
N GLU A 260 27.23 6.75 10.60
CA GLU A 260 28.40 7.38 11.20
C GLU A 260 29.52 6.38 11.50
N ALA A 261 29.18 5.14 11.83
CA ALA A 261 30.15 4.08 12.13
C ALA A 261 30.84 3.50 10.87
N GLN A 262 30.33 3.77 9.68
CA GLN A 262 30.88 3.32 8.39
C GLN A 262 31.83 4.33 7.74
N VAL A 263 31.95 5.54 8.30
CA VAL A 263 32.83 6.62 7.85
C VAL A 263 34.11 6.66 8.68
#